data_ab5ca8478d55a0983db3962aaf1d23a0
#
_entry.id   ab5ca8478d55a0983db3962aaf1d23a0
#
_cell.length_a   1.000
_cell.length_b   1.000
_cell.length_c   1.000
_cell.angle_alpha   90.00
_cell.angle_beta   90.00
_cell.angle_gamma   90.00
#
_symmetry.space_group_name_H-M   'P 1'
#
loop_
_entity.id
_entity.type
_entity.pdbx_description
1 polymer ?
#
loop_
_entity_poly.entity_id
_entity_poly.type
_entity_poly.pdbx_seq_one_letter_code
_entity_poly.pdbx_strand_id
1 'polypeptide(L)'
;MKTIVRRTALAVCILVLALILPTAASAACAGFDDVPESADCYESVIYLAECEIADGTGNDCFSPEQLITVEQWAVMLCRAYGVETIGDSWQDVGRSGVVEAYRQGWLNETAFSAPCSPMCRSVLVESAFAAADVPVYDSTLYEGGTSLSTADNILRVGRELGLCSDDADANALVTRGEAAIILHAVLTQSFRIE
;
A
#
# COMPACT_ATOMS: atom_id res chain seq x y z
N MET A 1 25.01 -19.78 -58.16
CA MET A 1 25.39 -18.95 -57.00
C MET A 1 24.25 -18.21 -56.33
N LYS A 2 23.19 -17.74 -57.02
CA LYS A 2 22.08 -16.96 -56.39
C LYS A 2 21.14 -17.74 -55.49
N THR A 3 21.04 -19.06 -55.60
CA THR A 3 20.15 -19.92 -54.80
C THR A 3 20.73 -20.31 -53.43
N ILE A 4 22.05 -20.37 -53.31
CA ILE A 4 22.71 -20.72 -52.00
C ILE A 4 22.65 -19.51 -51.04
N VAL A 5 22.82 -18.28 -51.55
CA VAL A 5 22.78 -17.06 -50.75
C VAL A 5 21.38 -16.83 -50.13
N ARG A 6 20.30 -17.17 -50.89
CA ARG A 6 18.91 -17.04 -50.35
C ARG A 6 18.58 -18.04 -49.24
N ARG A 7 19.14 -19.26 -49.30
CA ARG A 7 18.91 -20.28 -48.27
C ARG A 7 19.67 -20.00 -46.95
N THR A 8 20.87 -19.43 -47.08
CA THR A 8 21.65 -19.03 -45.90
C THR A 8 21.06 -17.79 -45.23
N ALA A 9 20.54 -16.80 -45.99
CA ALA A 9 19.87 -15.63 -45.44
C ALA A 9 18.58 -16.02 -44.65
N LEU A 10 17.80 -16.97 -45.18
CA LEU A 10 16.57 -17.43 -44.52
C LEU A 10 16.88 -18.20 -43.25
N ALA A 11 17.94 -19.02 -43.21
CA ALA A 11 18.37 -19.76 -42.03
C ALA A 11 18.89 -18.84 -40.91
N VAL A 12 19.61 -17.76 -41.29
CA VAL A 12 20.09 -16.75 -40.33
C VAL A 12 18.94 -15.93 -39.74
N CYS A 13 17.92 -15.55 -40.54
CA CYS A 13 16.73 -14.86 -40.05
C CYS A 13 15.91 -15.74 -39.08
N ILE A 14 15.79 -17.04 -39.31
CA ILE A 14 15.08 -17.95 -38.41
C ILE A 14 15.86 -18.13 -37.11
N LEU A 15 17.22 -18.18 -37.18
CA LEU A 15 18.06 -18.31 -35.98
C LEU A 15 18.04 -17.04 -35.09
N VAL A 16 17.98 -15.85 -35.74
CA VAL A 16 17.90 -14.56 -35.03
C VAL A 16 16.50 -14.36 -34.42
N LEU A 17 15.44 -14.84 -35.10
CA LEU A 17 14.07 -14.75 -34.56
C LEU A 17 13.82 -15.70 -33.37
N ALA A 18 14.56 -16.80 -33.25
CA ALA A 18 14.50 -17.73 -32.13
C ALA A 18 15.22 -17.21 -30.89
N LEU A 19 16.06 -16.16 -30.99
CA LEU A 19 16.76 -15.54 -29.86
C LEU A 19 16.00 -14.36 -29.24
N ILE A 20 14.83 -13.99 -29.79
CA ILE A 20 13.92 -13.01 -29.21
C ILE A 20 12.66 -13.74 -28.70
N LEU A 21 12.85 -14.86 -28.04
CA LEU A 21 11.83 -15.31 -27.10
C LEU A 21 11.88 -14.32 -25.94
N PRO A 22 10.78 -13.62 -25.62
CA PRO A 22 10.70 -12.98 -24.33
C PRO A 22 10.92 -14.10 -23.33
N THR A 23 12.01 -14.06 -22.58
CA THR A 23 12.02 -14.72 -21.30
C THR A 23 10.77 -14.20 -20.62
N ALA A 24 9.74 -15.02 -20.52
CA ALA A 24 8.69 -14.79 -19.55
C ALA A 24 9.48 -14.59 -18.27
N ALA A 25 9.63 -13.34 -17.85
CA ALA A 25 9.97 -13.07 -16.47
C ALA A 25 8.90 -13.85 -15.73
N SER A 26 9.29 -14.96 -15.15
CA SER A 26 8.48 -15.62 -14.14
C SER A 26 8.19 -14.48 -13.19
N ALA A 27 6.96 -14.01 -13.19
CA ALA A 27 6.47 -13.18 -12.10
C ALA A 27 6.72 -14.09 -10.90
N ALA A 28 7.82 -13.83 -10.17
CA ALA A 28 8.03 -14.45 -8.90
C ALA A 28 6.75 -14.11 -8.14
N CYS A 29 5.94 -15.11 -7.83
CA CYS A 29 4.84 -14.92 -6.93
C CYS A 29 5.42 -14.18 -5.74
N ALA A 30 4.88 -13.00 -5.42
CA ALA A 30 5.29 -12.21 -4.28
C ALA A 30 4.80 -12.91 -3.01
N GLY A 31 5.25 -14.14 -2.80
CA GLY A 31 4.93 -14.94 -1.63
C GLY A 31 5.90 -14.62 -0.52
N PHE A 32 5.36 -14.40 0.67
CA PHE A 32 6.13 -14.27 1.90
C PHE A 32 5.95 -15.53 2.73
N ASP A 33 7.04 -16.07 3.27
CA ASP A 33 7.03 -17.33 4.04
C ASP A 33 6.14 -17.26 5.29
N ASP A 34 5.94 -16.07 5.84
CA ASP A 34 5.14 -15.81 7.04
C ASP A 34 3.70 -15.34 6.76
N VAL A 35 3.26 -15.35 5.49
CA VAL A 35 1.89 -15.01 5.10
C VAL A 35 1.27 -16.19 4.36
N PRO A 36 0.72 -17.17 5.06
CA PRO A 36 0.05 -18.32 4.43
C PRO A 36 -1.23 -17.87 3.70
N GLU A 37 -1.65 -18.63 2.69
CA GLU A 37 -2.88 -18.37 1.92
C GLU A 37 -4.15 -18.31 2.79
N SER A 38 -4.11 -18.88 3.99
CA SER A 38 -5.22 -18.83 4.96
C SER A 38 -5.23 -17.58 5.85
N ALA A 39 -4.22 -16.71 5.74
CA ALA A 39 -4.18 -15.47 6.50
C ALA A 39 -5.17 -14.44 5.95
N ASP A 40 -5.89 -13.74 6.82
CA ASP A 40 -6.87 -12.72 6.42
C ASP A 40 -6.25 -11.60 5.56
N CYS A 41 -4.97 -11.31 5.77
CA CYS A 41 -4.24 -10.29 5.02
C CYS A 41 -3.59 -10.81 3.72
N TYR A 42 -3.70 -12.13 3.41
CA TYR A 42 -2.96 -12.74 2.30
C TYR A 42 -3.17 -12.01 0.96
N GLU A 43 -4.41 -11.91 0.50
CA GLU A 43 -4.71 -11.27 -0.79
C GLU A 43 -4.24 -9.80 -0.84
N SER A 44 -4.40 -9.09 0.28
CA SER A 44 -3.99 -7.70 0.39
C SER A 44 -2.48 -7.54 0.33
N VAL A 45 -1.74 -8.40 1.02
CA VAL A 45 -0.27 -8.39 1.03
C VAL A 45 0.27 -8.72 -0.36
N ILE A 46 -0.27 -9.76 -1.02
CA ILE A 46 0.15 -10.12 -2.37
C ILE A 46 -0.13 -8.99 -3.36
N TYR A 47 -1.34 -8.42 -3.32
CA TYR A 47 -1.69 -7.27 -4.17
C TYR A 47 -0.72 -6.09 -4.02
N LEU A 48 -0.42 -5.70 -2.78
CA LEU A 48 0.48 -4.58 -2.52
C LEU A 48 1.93 -4.87 -2.93
N ALA A 49 2.36 -6.13 -2.81
CA ALA A 49 3.69 -6.55 -3.24
C ALA A 49 3.82 -6.59 -4.77
N GLU A 50 2.82 -7.13 -5.47
CA GLU A 50 2.78 -7.14 -6.95
C GLU A 50 2.72 -5.74 -7.55
N CYS A 51 2.10 -4.79 -6.83
CA CYS A 51 2.07 -3.38 -7.21
C CYS A 51 3.31 -2.59 -6.75
N GLU A 52 4.32 -3.24 -6.16
CA GLU A 52 5.54 -2.61 -5.63
C GLU A 52 5.26 -1.55 -4.54
N ILE A 53 4.09 -1.63 -3.88
CA ILE A 53 3.68 -0.71 -2.81
C ILE A 53 4.29 -1.11 -1.48
N ALA A 54 4.33 -2.42 -1.19
CA ALA A 54 4.87 -2.94 0.05
C ALA A 54 5.95 -4.00 -0.19
N ASP A 55 7.11 -3.79 0.42
CA ASP A 55 8.18 -4.78 0.48
C ASP A 55 8.08 -5.58 1.78
N GLY A 56 8.76 -6.73 1.81
CA GLY A 56 9.00 -7.48 3.04
C GLY A 56 9.91 -6.73 4.02
N THR A 57 10.03 -7.31 5.20
CA THR A 57 10.95 -6.83 6.26
C THR A 57 12.33 -7.47 6.18
N GLY A 58 12.55 -8.34 5.19
CA GLY A 58 13.74 -9.14 4.93
C GLY A 58 13.50 -10.62 5.15
N ASN A 59 14.43 -11.45 4.65
CA ASN A 59 14.37 -12.91 4.74
C ASN A 59 13.05 -13.52 4.24
N ASP A 60 12.53 -12.99 3.14
CA ASP A 60 11.27 -13.39 2.51
C ASP A 60 10.05 -13.32 3.45
N CYS A 61 10.10 -12.45 4.47
CA CYS A 61 9.03 -12.21 5.43
C CYS A 61 8.37 -10.84 5.22
N PHE A 62 7.05 -10.78 5.38
CA PHE A 62 6.26 -9.55 5.42
C PHE A 62 6.10 -9.02 6.83
N SER A 63 6.12 -9.89 7.84
CA SER A 63 5.89 -9.62 9.26
C SER A 63 4.48 -9.06 9.55
N PRO A 64 3.40 -9.78 9.19
CA PRO A 64 2.02 -9.27 9.28
C PRO A 64 1.60 -8.90 10.70
N GLU A 65 2.12 -9.60 11.72
CA GLU A 65 1.81 -9.35 13.14
C GLU A 65 2.62 -8.20 13.77
N GLN A 66 3.64 -7.71 13.06
CA GLN A 66 4.42 -6.59 13.57
C GLN A 66 3.61 -5.29 13.49
N LEU A 67 3.70 -4.47 14.53
CA LEU A 67 3.10 -3.13 14.50
C LEU A 67 3.73 -2.28 13.40
N ILE A 68 2.89 -1.62 12.60
CA ILE A 68 3.37 -0.73 11.55
C ILE A 68 3.83 0.60 12.14
N THR A 69 4.99 1.09 11.71
CA THR A 69 5.46 2.42 12.08
C THR A 69 4.97 3.50 11.11
N VAL A 70 4.99 4.75 11.57
CA VAL A 70 4.63 5.91 10.73
C VAL A 70 5.45 5.95 9.44
N GLU A 71 6.77 5.70 9.52
CA GLU A 71 7.64 5.72 8.33
C GLU A 71 7.33 4.59 7.35
N GLN A 72 7.02 3.38 7.85
CA GLN A 72 6.63 2.25 7.00
C GLN A 72 5.32 2.55 6.26
N TRP A 73 4.35 3.07 6.99
CA TRP A 73 3.07 3.46 6.41
C TRP A 73 3.19 4.60 5.40
N ALA A 74 3.97 5.64 5.72
CA ALA A 74 4.21 6.77 4.84
C ALA A 74 4.84 6.34 3.50
N VAL A 75 5.81 5.43 3.53
CA VAL A 75 6.42 4.87 2.31
C VAL A 75 5.39 4.09 1.49
N MET A 76 4.55 3.28 2.13
CA MET A 76 3.47 2.55 1.44
C MET A 76 2.48 3.52 0.78
N LEU A 77 2.05 4.58 1.46
CA LEU A 77 1.20 5.61 0.86
C LEU A 77 1.88 6.30 -0.31
N CYS A 78 3.13 6.75 -0.16
CA CYS A 78 3.86 7.40 -1.24
C CYS A 78 3.92 6.51 -2.49
N ARG A 79 4.26 5.24 -2.35
CA ARG A 79 4.31 4.28 -3.46
C ARG A 79 2.93 4.06 -4.07
N ALA A 80 1.89 3.91 -3.26
CA ALA A 80 0.52 3.70 -3.72
C ALA A 80 -0.01 4.84 -4.60
N TYR A 81 0.40 6.06 -4.28
CA TYR A 81 -0.05 7.27 -4.99
C TYR A 81 1.01 7.89 -5.90
N GLY A 82 2.09 7.15 -6.19
CA GLY A 82 3.11 7.56 -7.15
C GLY A 82 3.95 8.77 -6.70
N VAL A 83 4.07 8.97 -5.39
CA VAL A 83 4.93 10.01 -4.81
C VAL A 83 6.33 9.42 -4.62
N GLU A 84 7.32 10.04 -5.23
CA GLU A 84 8.70 9.56 -5.17
C GLU A 84 9.29 9.73 -3.78
N THR A 85 9.92 8.67 -3.28
CA THR A 85 10.72 8.67 -2.05
C THR A 85 12.19 8.46 -2.41
N ILE A 86 13.09 9.23 -1.82
CA ILE A 86 14.51 9.22 -2.15
C ILE A 86 15.37 8.75 -0.98
N GLY A 87 16.41 7.99 -1.29
CA GLY A 87 17.40 7.54 -0.31
C GLY A 87 18.16 6.30 -0.75
N ASP A 88 19.38 6.15 -0.27
CA ASP A 88 20.21 4.98 -0.53
C ASP A 88 20.07 3.90 0.56
N SER A 89 19.39 4.22 1.65
CA SER A 89 19.11 3.32 2.76
C SER A 89 17.61 3.36 3.13
N TRP A 90 17.15 2.30 3.83
CA TRP A 90 15.77 2.30 4.36
C TRP A 90 15.50 3.51 5.24
N GLN A 91 16.47 3.93 6.07
CA GLN A 91 16.30 5.10 6.94
C GLN A 91 16.10 6.40 6.16
N ASP A 92 16.77 6.55 5.03
CA ASP A 92 16.60 7.73 4.17
C ASP A 92 15.26 7.68 3.44
N VAL A 93 14.90 6.53 2.87
CA VAL A 93 13.60 6.29 2.22
C VAL A 93 12.45 6.50 3.19
N GLY A 94 12.52 5.95 4.41
CA GLY A 94 11.51 6.13 5.45
C GLY A 94 11.34 7.60 5.85
N ARG A 95 12.45 8.30 6.07
CA ARG A 95 12.43 9.74 6.37
C ARG A 95 11.85 10.56 5.21
N SER A 96 12.25 10.26 3.97
CA SER A 96 11.73 10.89 2.77
C SER A 96 10.22 10.66 2.65
N GLY A 97 9.75 9.43 2.86
CA GLY A 97 8.33 9.08 2.84
C GLY A 97 7.51 9.88 3.85
N VAL A 98 8.00 10.01 5.10
CA VAL A 98 7.31 10.81 6.13
C VAL A 98 7.22 12.29 5.74
N VAL A 99 8.31 12.86 5.19
CA VAL A 99 8.32 14.26 4.73
C VAL A 99 7.34 14.46 3.58
N GLU A 100 7.34 13.57 2.59
CA GLU A 100 6.45 13.69 1.44
C GLU A 100 4.98 13.46 1.83
N ALA A 101 4.67 12.45 2.63
CA ALA A 101 3.30 12.22 3.12
C ALA A 101 2.78 13.40 3.96
N TYR A 102 3.63 14.04 4.77
CA TYR A 102 3.25 15.25 5.48
C TYR A 102 3.02 16.45 4.55
N ARG A 103 3.86 16.62 3.52
CA ARG A 103 3.70 17.70 2.51
C ARG A 103 2.41 17.55 1.69
N GLN A 104 2.00 16.30 1.43
CA GLN A 104 0.72 16.00 0.78
C GLN A 104 -0.50 16.23 1.70
N GLY A 105 -0.27 16.46 3.00
CA GLY A 105 -1.34 16.57 3.99
C GLY A 105 -1.94 15.24 4.44
N TRP A 106 -1.27 14.12 4.17
CA TRP A 106 -1.72 12.78 4.56
C TRP A 106 -1.40 12.45 6.01
N LEU A 107 -0.34 13.04 6.56
CA LEU A 107 0.04 12.87 7.96
C LEU A 107 -0.17 14.16 8.74
N ASN A 108 -0.68 14.03 9.97
CA ASN A 108 -0.74 15.13 10.91
C ASN A 108 0.62 15.38 11.58
N GLU A 109 0.75 16.51 12.30
CA GLU A 109 1.99 16.92 12.95
C GLU A 109 2.48 15.93 14.00
N THR A 110 1.57 15.25 14.70
CA THR A 110 1.91 14.25 15.72
C THR A 110 2.60 13.04 15.07
N ALA A 111 2.04 12.51 14.00
CA ALA A 111 2.63 11.41 13.25
C ALA A 111 3.97 11.83 12.63
N PHE A 112 4.02 13.00 11.99
CA PHE A 112 5.25 13.54 11.41
C PHE A 112 6.40 13.64 12.42
N SER A 113 6.10 14.03 13.67
CA SER A 113 7.10 14.21 14.73
C SER A 113 7.63 12.90 15.31
N ALA A 114 7.00 11.76 15.04
CA ALA A 114 7.31 10.46 15.63
C ALA A 114 7.41 9.32 14.58
N PRO A 115 8.34 9.40 13.60
CA PRO A 115 8.37 8.49 12.46
C PRO A 115 8.55 7.01 12.80
N CYS A 116 9.28 6.71 13.85
CA CYS A 116 9.52 5.33 14.30
C CYS A 116 8.44 4.79 15.27
N SER A 117 7.43 5.60 15.61
CA SER A 117 6.35 5.16 16.51
C SER A 117 5.34 4.28 15.79
N PRO A 118 4.76 3.27 16.47
CA PRO A 118 3.62 2.54 15.94
C PRO A 118 2.43 3.47 15.70
N MET A 119 1.65 3.18 14.65
CA MET A 119 0.46 3.95 14.32
C MET A 119 -0.77 3.43 15.06
N CYS A 120 -1.61 4.34 15.55
CA CYS A 120 -2.95 3.99 16.00
C CYS A 120 -3.94 4.00 14.82
N ARG A 121 -5.02 3.24 14.97
CA ARG A 121 -6.00 2.97 13.92
C ARG A 121 -6.62 4.23 13.34
N SER A 122 -7.04 5.17 14.19
CA SER A 122 -7.67 6.42 13.72
C SER A 122 -6.74 7.25 12.84
N VAL A 123 -5.46 7.37 13.21
CA VAL A 123 -4.47 8.14 12.43
C VAL A 123 -4.14 7.43 11.11
N LEU A 124 -4.05 6.10 11.12
CA LEU A 124 -3.81 5.32 9.90
C LEU A 124 -4.98 5.46 8.92
N VAL A 125 -6.22 5.30 9.38
CA VAL A 125 -7.41 5.43 8.55
C VAL A 125 -7.58 6.87 8.04
N GLU A 126 -7.34 7.88 8.91
CA GLU A 126 -7.34 9.30 8.52
C GLU A 126 -6.37 9.56 7.37
N SER A 127 -5.15 9.07 7.50
CA SER A 127 -4.12 9.26 6.47
C SER A 127 -4.45 8.54 5.17
N ALA A 128 -5.06 7.35 5.23
CA ALA A 128 -5.54 6.63 4.06
C ALA A 128 -6.65 7.40 3.34
N PHE A 129 -7.59 7.97 4.08
CA PHE A 129 -8.67 8.80 3.52
C PHE A 129 -8.13 10.09 2.90
N ALA A 130 -7.19 10.75 3.58
CA ALA A 130 -6.55 11.94 3.03
C ALA A 130 -5.81 11.66 1.72
N ALA A 131 -5.14 10.51 1.62
CA ALA A 131 -4.44 10.13 0.40
C ALA A 131 -5.39 9.74 -0.75
N ALA A 132 -6.56 9.21 -0.43
CA ALA A 132 -7.58 8.80 -1.40
C ALA A 132 -8.62 9.88 -1.73
N ASP A 133 -8.46 11.11 -1.19
CA ASP A 133 -9.45 12.19 -1.28
C ASP A 133 -10.85 11.78 -0.79
N VAL A 134 -10.92 10.87 0.20
CA VAL A 134 -12.19 10.45 0.81
C VAL A 134 -12.62 11.50 1.82
N PRO A 135 -13.77 12.17 1.62
CA PRO A 135 -14.21 13.18 2.54
C PRO A 135 -14.70 12.58 3.87
N VAL A 136 -14.19 13.09 4.98
CA VAL A 136 -14.68 12.78 6.32
C VAL A 136 -15.67 13.85 6.75
N TYR A 137 -16.95 13.49 6.76
CA TYR A 137 -18.01 14.42 7.15
C TYR A 137 -18.04 14.65 8.67
N ASP A 138 -18.25 15.89 9.08
CA ASP A 138 -18.49 16.22 10.47
C ASP A 138 -19.84 15.63 10.92
N SER A 139 -19.83 14.80 11.96
CA SER A 139 -21.03 14.19 12.53
C SER A 139 -22.03 15.19 13.09
N THR A 140 -21.59 16.42 13.40
CA THR A 140 -22.47 17.50 13.90
C THR A 140 -23.40 18.06 12.83
N LEU A 141 -23.12 17.79 11.56
CA LEU A 141 -23.94 18.25 10.43
C LEU A 141 -25.19 17.40 10.20
N TYR A 142 -25.32 16.26 10.87
CA TYR A 142 -26.49 15.38 10.78
C TYR A 142 -27.49 15.71 11.88
N GLU A 143 -28.77 15.85 11.51
CA GLU A 143 -29.86 16.06 12.47
C GLU A 143 -29.89 14.91 13.48
N GLY A 144 -29.75 15.22 14.77
CA GLY A 144 -29.69 14.22 15.86
C GLY A 144 -28.33 13.58 16.06
N GLY A 145 -27.30 14.04 15.34
CA GLY A 145 -25.92 13.56 15.51
C GLY A 145 -25.36 13.93 16.87
N THR A 146 -24.76 12.96 17.56
CA THR A 146 -23.94 13.21 18.74
C THR A 146 -22.60 13.77 18.25
N SER A 147 -22.09 14.81 18.91
CA SER A 147 -20.72 15.29 18.64
C SER A 147 -19.73 14.18 18.94
N LEU A 148 -19.13 13.59 17.92
CA LEU A 148 -18.09 12.59 18.05
C LEU A 148 -16.72 13.28 18.11
N SER A 149 -15.75 12.64 18.76
CA SER A 149 -14.36 13.03 18.59
C SER A 149 -13.94 12.87 17.11
N THR A 150 -12.92 13.58 16.68
CA THR A 150 -12.38 13.42 15.30
C THR A 150 -12.03 11.96 15.02
N ALA A 151 -11.38 11.28 15.97
CA ALA A 151 -11.01 9.88 15.83
C ALA A 151 -12.24 8.95 15.69
N ASP A 152 -13.27 9.15 16.50
CA ASP A 152 -14.50 8.34 16.40
C ASP A 152 -15.25 8.60 15.10
N ASN A 153 -15.23 9.84 14.60
CA ASN A 153 -15.85 10.19 13.33
C ASN A 153 -15.13 9.54 12.14
N ILE A 154 -13.81 9.52 12.16
CA ILE A 154 -13.00 8.82 11.14
C ILE A 154 -13.35 7.33 11.11
N LEU A 155 -13.40 6.67 12.28
CA LEU A 155 -13.76 5.26 12.35
C LEU A 155 -15.21 5.00 11.96
N ARG A 156 -16.14 5.92 12.23
CA ARG A 156 -17.52 5.81 11.75
C ARG A 156 -17.56 5.75 10.23
N VAL A 157 -16.88 6.66 9.55
CA VAL A 157 -16.76 6.64 8.09
C VAL A 157 -16.04 5.37 7.63
N GLY A 158 -14.99 4.93 8.32
CA GLY A 158 -14.29 3.68 8.04
C GLY A 158 -15.20 2.44 8.12
N ARG A 159 -16.11 2.39 9.11
CA ARG A 159 -17.11 1.31 9.23
C ARG A 159 -18.14 1.37 8.11
N GLU A 160 -18.65 2.54 7.78
CA GLU A 160 -19.61 2.74 6.67
C GLU A 160 -19.02 2.29 5.33
N LEU A 161 -17.71 2.45 5.15
CA LEU A 161 -16.98 2.01 3.97
C LEU A 161 -16.47 0.56 4.07
N GLY A 162 -16.70 -0.14 5.18
CA GLY A 162 -16.25 -1.51 5.37
C GLY A 162 -14.75 -1.69 5.62
N LEU A 163 -14.05 -0.61 5.99
CA LEU A 163 -12.59 -0.61 6.25
C LEU A 163 -12.24 -0.92 7.70
N CYS A 164 -13.20 -0.83 8.59
CA CYS A 164 -13.05 -1.11 10.02
C CYS A 164 -14.22 -1.98 10.50
N SER A 165 -13.96 -2.84 11.49
CA SER A 165 -15.03 -3.56 12.19
C SER A 165 -15.86 -2.63 13.09
N ASP A 166 -17.07 -3.06 13.47
CA ASP A 166 -17.99 -2.26 14.29
C ASP A 166 -17.43 -1.96 15.69
N ASP A 167 -16.58 -2.85 16.20
CA ASP A 167 -15.94 -2.77 17.50
C ASP A 167 -14.52 -2.18 17.46
N ALA A 168 -14.09 -1.63 16.30
CA ALA A 168 -12.75 -1.07 16.15
C ALA A 168 -12.47 0.05 17.15
N ASP A 169 -11.38 -0.08 17.91
CA ASP A 169 -10.87 0.94 18.81
C ASP A 169 -9.97 1.94 18.06
N ALA A 170 -10.28 3.23 18.17
CA ALA A 170 -9.54 4.32 17.54
C ALA A 170 -8.06 4.39 17.97
N ASN A 171 -7.77 4.01 19.21
CA ASN A 171 -6.45 4.08 19.79
C ASN A 171 -5.67 2.75 19.70
N ALA A 172 -6.30 1.68 19.22
CA ALA A 172 -5.60 0.41 19.02
C ALA A 172 -4.45 0.60 18.02
N LEU A 173 -3.31 0.01 18.34
CA LEU A 173 -2.16 -0.02 17.43
C LEU A 173 -2.43 -1.01 16.30
N VAL A 174 -2.02 -0.62 15.09
CA VAL A 174 -2.29 -1.37 13.86
C VAL A 174 -1.10 -2.24 13.49
N THR A 175 -1.35 -3.48 13.09
CA THR A 175 -0.31 -4.35 12.54
C THR A 175 -0.07 -4.09 11.06
N ARG A 176 1.03 -4.58 10.52
CA ARG A 176 1.35 -4.46 9.09
C ARG A 176 0.35 -5.21 8.21
N GLY A 177 -0.15 -6.35 8.69
CA GLY A 177 -1.21 -7.11 8.00
C GLY A 177 -2.52 -6.32 7.93
N GLU A 178 -2.97 -5.74 9.05
CA GLU A 178 -4.16 -4.88 9.10
C GLU A 178 -4.00 -3.63 8.22
N ALA A 179 -2.82 -3.01 8.24
CA ALA A 179 -2.52 -1.86 7.38
C ALA A 179 -2.59 -2.22 5.90
N ALA A 180 -2.10 -3.40 5.51
CA ALA A 180 -2.21 -3.91 4.15
C ALA A 180 -3.67 -4.09 3.73
N ILE A 181 -4.52 -4.66 4.59
CA ILE A 181 -5.95 -4.81 4.32
C ILE A 181 -6.61 -3.45 4.09
N ILE A 182 -6.36 -2.48 4.96
CA ILE A 182 -6.94 -1.14 4.86
C ILE A 182 -6.49 -0.45 3.56
N LEU A 183 -5.20 -0.48 3.25
CA LEU A 183 -4.68 0.18 2.04
C LEU A 183 -5.20 -0.48 0.76
N HIS A 184 -5.19 -1.82 0.69
CA HIS A 184 -5.74 -2.56 -0.44
C HIS A 184 -7.22 -2.23 -0.67
N ALA A 185 -8.02 -2.21 0.40
CA ALA A 185 -9.43 -1.85 0.31
C ALA A 185 -9.63 -0.41 -0.21
N VAL A 186 -8.85 0.56 0.29
CA VAL A 186 -8.91 1.95 -0.18
C VAL A 186 -8.52 2.08 -1.65
N LEU A 187 -7.51 1.35 -2.11
CA LEU A 187 -7.05 1.41 -3.49
C LEU A 187 -8.00 0.74 -4.49
N THR A 188 -8.75 -0.27 -4.06
CA THR A 188 -9.63 -1.07 -4.93
C THR A 188 -11.10 -0.65 -4.88
N GLN A 189 -11.52 0.05 -3.83
CA GLN A 189 -12.88 0.56 -3.72
C GLN A 189 -13.04 1.85 -4.53
N SER A 190 -14.11 1.89 -5.33
CA SER A 190 -14.53 3.15 -5.97
C SER A 190 -15.37 3.94 -4.99
N PHE A 191 -14.78 4.90 -4.31
CA PHE A 191 -15.51 5.86 -3.47
C PHE A 191 -16.23 6.87 -4.37
N ARG A 192 -17.32 6.46 -5.03
CA ARG A 192 -18.22 7.37 -5.72
C ARG A 192 -19.25 7.89 -4.73
N ILE A 193 -19.18 9.17 -4.43
CA ILE A 193 -20.31 9.90 -3.84
C ILE A 193 -21.30 10.12 -4.98
N GLU A 194 -22.44 9.42 -4.96
CA GLU A 194 -23.56 9.71 -5.83
C GLU A 194 -24.33 10.95 -5.34
#